data_7434f5be5c490632396c6088225412b3
#
_entry.id   7434f5be5c490632396c6088225412b3
#
_cell.length_a   1.000
_cell.length_b   1.000
_cell.length_c   1.000
_cell.angle_alpha   90.00
_cell.angle_beta   90.00
_cell.angle_gamma   90.00
#
_symmetry.space_group_name_H-M   'P 1'
#
loop_
_entity.id
_entity.type
_entity.pdbx_description
1 polymer ?
#
loop_
_entity_poly.entity_id
_entity_poly.type
_entity_poly.pdbx_seq_one_letter_code
_entity_poly.pdbx_strand_id
1 'polypeptide(L)'
;MNTGRRDPVVTVQGRSTEPTYEVRGGLEGDVFPVFANYASFQRPTERETGTVTVTVTNSTDSLVRNRVAVQVQGWSDQEIQVTEIAAGQVRKLLFAPTFRARLYQNREITAATALVSVTDMGGHEVFSTTVPLRLRSADDIYWGANFEYAQFIASWVTPHDPRVEAVLSRAKELMPGRRLPGYETWRAPGVQEKTTLAQVKAIYRALQRKGVSYVKSSSTMGAHVNADVTERVRMPHESLGHVSANCIDGVVLYASLFENLGMDPVIVLVPGHAYVGVRLAQDSTQFLYVETAVTGRLPFEVAVKSATAGMAKYSESQIIRIPITQAREAGIYPMPASSKEAQSASVDAREANQNSLP
;
A
#
# COMPACT_ATOMS: atom_id res chain seq x y z
N MET A 1 -16.74 -26.45 8.18
CA MET A 1 -15.67 -27.14 8.94
C MET A 1 -14.57 -26.12 9.18
N ASN A 2 -14.43 -25.69 10.42
CA ASN A 2 -13.53 -24.62 10.81
C ASN A 2 -12.12 -25.22 10.97
N THR A 3 -11.32 -25.25 9.91
CA THR A 3 -9.91 -25.61 10.00
C THR A 3 -9.15 -24.42 10.50
N GLY A 4 -9.15 -24.23 11.83
CA GLY A 4 -8.28 -23.26 12.49
C GLY A 4 -6.83 -23.53 12.08
N ARG A 5 -6.32 -22.79 11.09
CA ARG A 5 -4.90 -22.70 10.82
C ARG A 5 -4.25 -22.05 12.04
N ARG A 6 -3.47 -22.84 12.76
CA ARG A 6 -2.59 -22.31 13.83
C ARG A 6 -1.35 -21.74 13.18
N ASP A 7 -1.00 -20.52 13.57
CA ASP A 7 0.30 -19.93 13.24
C ASP A 7 1.41 -20.93 13.55
N PRO A 8 2.46 -21.02 12.75
CA PRO A 8 3.63 -21.78 13.10
C PRO A 8 4.31 -21.13 14.31
N VAL A 9 3.94 -21.57 15.51
CA VAL A 9 4.55 -21.17 16.77
C VAL A 9 5.66 -22.17 17.04
N VAL A 10 6.90 -21.71 17.00
CA VAL A 10 8.04 -22.50 17.50
C VAL A 10 8.28 -22.06 18.95
N THR A 11 7.84 -22.87 19.90
CA THR A 11 8.12 -22.69 21.33
C THR A 11 9.17 -23.70 21.74
N VAL A 12 10.36 -23.22 22.11
CA VAL A 12 11.37 -24.06 22.74
C VAL A 12 11.36 -23.73 24.23
N GLN A 13 10.91 -24.66 25.07
CA GLN A 13 10.99 -24.54 26.53
C GLN A 13 12.40 -24.88 26.97
N GLY A 14 13.16 -23.88 27.44
CA GLY A 14 14.36 -24.05 28.22
C GLY A 14 14.05 -24.57 29.65
N ARG A 15 15.05 -25.00 30.39
CA ARG A 15 14.92 -25.34 31.83
C ARG A 15 14.43 -24.09 32.57
N SER A 16 13.75 -24.28 33.71
CA SER A 16 13.17 -23.20 34.54
C SER A 16 14.15 -22.10 35.02
N THR A 17 15.42 -22.20 34.66
CA THR A 17 16.50 -21.25 34.96
C THR A 17 16.96 -20.44 33.74
N GLU A 18 16.39 -20.65 32.58
CA GLU A 18 16.78 -19.98 31.33
C GLU A 18 15.58 -19.21 30.72
N PRO A 19 15.84 -18.12 29.99
CA PRO A 19 14.79 -17.41 29.23
C PRO A 19 14.16 -18.33 28.19
N THR A 20 12.87 -18.11 27.88
CA THR A 20 12.17 -18.80 26.80
C THR A 20 11.91 -17.84 25.65
N TYR A 21 11.89 -18.37 24.42
CA TYR A 21 11.75 -17.62 23.20
C TYR A 21 10.60 -18.20 22.36
N GLU A 22 9.62 -17.36 22.05
CA GLU A 22 8.55 -17.67 21.12
C GLU A 22 8.74 -16.81 19.86
N VAL A 23 8.75 -17.45 18.70
CA VAL A 23 8.94 -16.75 17.41
C VAL A 23 7.73 -16.98 16.51
N ARG A 24 7.18 -15.88 15.99
CA ARG A 24 6.07 -15.91 15.03
C ARG A 24 6.48 -15.15 13.76
N GLY A 25 6.14 -15.69 12.61
CA GLY A 25 6.38 -15.07 11.32
C GLY A 25 5.15 -14.36 10.79
N GLY A 26 5.33 -13.11 10.35
CA GLY A 26 4.35 -12.36 9.58
C GLY A 26 2.94 -12.30 10.17
N LEU A 27 2.00 -12.07 9.27
CA LEU A 27 0.56 -12.18 9.54
C LEU A 27 0.13 -13.61 9.17
N GLU A 28 -0.02 -14.49 10.17
CA GLU A 28 -0.29 -15.93 9.98
C GLU A 28 0.72 -16.65 9.05
N GLY A 29 1.99 -16.25 9.11
CA GLY A 29 3.07 -16.76 8.25
C GLY A 29 3.20 -16.02 6.92
N ASP A 30 2.32 -15.09 6.61
CA ASP A 30 2.38 -14.27 5.40
C ASP A 30 3.13 -12.95 5.64
N VAL A 31 3.98 -12.58 4.69
CA VAL A 31 4.67 -11.29 4.65
C VAL A 31 4.15 -10.52 3.44
N PHE A 32 3.39 -9.48 3.70
CA PHE A 32 2.89 -8.57 2.68
C PHE A 32 3.91 -7.46 2.45
N PRO A 33 4.36 -7.23 1.21
CA PRO A 33 5.32 -6.17 0.90
C PRO A 33 4.89 -4.79 1.38
N VAL A 34 3.60 -4.49 1.35
CA VAL A 34 3.04 -3.22 1.83
C VAL A 34 3.30 -3.00 3.32
N PHE A 35 3.14 -4.02 4.16
CA PHE A 35 3.42 -3.91 5.60
C PHE A 35 4.92 -3.86 5.88
N ALA A 36 5.73 -4.58 5.10
CA ALA A 36 7.17 -4.49 5.18
C ALA A 36 7.68 -3.09 4.81
N ASN A 37 7.10 -2.47 3.77
CA ASN A 37 7.38 -1.10 3.38
C ASN A 37 7.01 -0.12 4.51
N TYR A 38 5.78 -0.20 5.03
CA TYR A 38 5.32 0.67 6.12
C TYR A 38 6.22 0.56 7.36
N ALA A 39 6.52 -0.66 7.81
CA ALA A 39 7.34 -0.88 8.99
C ALA A 39 8.80 -0.40 8.81
N SER A 40 9.31 -0.31 7.57
CA SER A 40 10.65 0.19 7.28
C SER A 40 10.85 1.68 7.60
N PHE A 41 9.76 2.46 7.63
CA PHE A 41 9.77 3.88 8.01
C PHE A 41 9.59 4.11 9.51
N GLN A 42 9.27 3.08 10.29
CA GLN A 42 9.05 3.17 11.72
C GLN A 42 10.32 2.83 12.52
N ARG A 43 10.52 3.50 13.64
CA ARG A 43 11.55 3.08 14.60
C ARG A 43 11.17 1.74 15.23
N PRO A 44 12.12 0.85 15.53
CA PRO A 44 11.82 -0.46 16.12
C PRO A 44 10.90 -0.42 17.35
N THR A 45 11.03 0.61 18.18
CA THR A 45 10.24 0.79 19.42
C THR A 45 8.83 1.35 19.17
N GLU A 46 8.56 1.86 17.98
CA GLU A 46 7.29 2.49 17.60
C GLU A 46 6.48 1.62 16.63
N ARG A 47 7.03 0.44 16.26
CA ARG A 47 6.37 -0.46 15.31
C ARG A 47 5.12 -1.07 15.90
N GLU A 48 4.06 -1.03 15.14
CA GLU A 48 2.81 -1.72 15.41
C GLU A 48 2.75 -3.08 14.73
N THR A 49 3.52 -3.25 13.64
CA THR A 49 3.58 -4.46 12.84
C THR A 49 5.03 -4.87 12.59
N GLY A 50 5.25 -6.16 12.35
CA GLY A 50 6.58 -6.69 12.04
C GLY A 50 6.51 -7.91 11.13
N THR A 51 7.60 -8.15 10.41
CA THR A 51 7.77 -9.36 9.60
C THR A 51 7.98 -10.60 10.47
N VAL A 52 8.65 -10.41 11.61
CA VAL A 52 8.88 -11.46 12.60
C VAL A 52 8.66 -10.85 13.99
N THR A 53 7.96 -11.58 14.83
CA THR A 53 7.80 -11.25 16.25
C THR A 53 8.60 -12.23 17.08
N VAL A 54 9.43 -11.71 17.99
CA VAL A 54 10.13 -12.52 19.00
C VAL A 54 9.64 -12.10 20.37
N THR A 55 9.01 -13.02 21.07
CA THR A 55 8.59 -12.82 22.47
C THR A 55 9.61 -13.52 23.37
N VAL A 56 10.23 -12.76 24.26
CA VAL A 56 11.21 -13.27 25.22
C VAL A 56 10.58 -13.23 26.60
N THR A 57 10.54 -14.35 27.27
CA THR A 57 10.12 -14.45 28.68
C THR A 57 11.35 -14.76 29.55
N ASN A 58 11.68 -13.83 30.44
CA ASN A 58 12.77 -14.05 31.40
C ASN A 58 12.23 -14.80 32.64
N SER A 59 12.40 -16.11 32.65
CA SER A 59 12.00 -16.97 33.76
C SER A 59 13.08 -17.06 34.85
N THR A 60 14.18 -16.30 34.73
CA THR A 60 15.28 -16.29 35.72
C THR A 60 15.02 -15.26 36.81
N ASP A 61 15.81 -15.29 37.86
CA ASP A 61 15.78 -14.34 38.99
C ASP A 61 16.67 -13.10 38.77
N SER A 62 17.32 -12.99 37.62
CA SER A 62 18.26 -11.93 37.29
C SER A 62 17.88 -11.19 36.01
N LEU A 63 18.50 -10.03 35.80
CA LEU A 63 18.36 -9.27 34.56
C LEU A 63 19.00 -10.01 33.38
N VAL A 64 18.23 -10.23 32.30
CA VAL A 64 18.73 -10.83 31.07
C VAL A 64 18.96 -9.73 30.02
N ARG A 65 20.14 -9.75 29.40
CA ARG A 65 20.50 -8.86 28.29
C ARG A 65 20.86 -9.70 27.08
N ASN A 66 20.09 -9.54 26.01
CA ASN A 66 20.26 -10.32 24.79
C ASN A 66 20.32 -9.43 23.58
N ARG A 67 21.05 -9.91 22.58
CA ARG A 67 21.04 -9.38 21.21
C ARG A 67 20.24 -10.36 20.36
N VAL A 68 19.12 -9.92 19.84
CA VAL A 68 18.24 -10.69 18.96
C VAL A 68 18.46 -10.24 17.53
N ALA A 69 18.76 -11.16 16.64
CA ALA A 69 18.99 -10.92 15.22
C ALA A 69 17.99 -11.69 14.38
N VAL A 70 17.42 -11.01 13.38
CA VAL A 70 16.45 -11.57 12.43
C VAL A 70 16.84 -11.24 11.01
N GLN A 71 16.79 -12.24 10.13
CA GLN A 71 17.01 -12.08 8.70
C GLN A 71 16.06 -12.98 7.92
N VAL A 72 15.42 -12.47 6.87
CA VAL A 72 14.73 -13.30 5.87
C VAL A 72 15.74 -13.71 4.82
N GLN A 73 16.11 -14.99 4.83
CA GLN A 73 17.23 -15.52 4.08
C GLN A 73 17.16 -15.20 2.58
N GLY A 74 18.17 -14.47 2.12
CA GLY A 74 18.29 -14.00 0.75
C GLY A 74 17.32 -12.88 0.35
N TRP A 75 16.37 -12.45 1.18
CA TRP A 75 15.36 -11.42 0.90
C TRP A 75 15.58 -10.12 1.65
N SER A 76 16.23 -10.16 2.80
CA SER A 76 16.48 -8.97 3.62
C SER A 76 17.93 -8.89 4.08
N ASP A 77 18.31 -7.73 4.59
CA ASP A 77 19.46 -7.60 5.46
C ASP A 77 19.09 -8.10 6.86
N GLN A 78 20.09 -8.25 7.73
CA GLN A 78 19.87 -8.63 9.12
C GLN A 78 19.47 -7.39 9.93
N GLU A 79 18.41 -7.50 10.73
CA GLU A 79 18.07 -6.54 11.77
C GLU A 79 18.46 -7.08 13.13
N ILE A 80 19.09 -6.24 13.96
CA ILE A 80 19.52 -6.59 15.31
C ILE A 80 18.87 -5.63 16.31
N GLN A 81 18.25 -6.19 17.35
CA GLN A 81 17.75 -5.42 18.49
C GLN A 81 18.41 -5.93 19.77
N VAL A 82 18.87 -5.00 20.61
CA VAL A 82 19.36 -5.33 21.96
C VAL A 82 18.23 -5.10 22.95
N THR A 83 18.00 -6.07 23.82
CA THR A 83 16.92 -6.01 24.80
C THR A 83 17.43 -6.33 26.20
N GLU A 84 16.85 -5.65 27.19
CA GLU A 84 17.05 -5.90 28.62
C GLU A 84 15.68 -6.28 29.20
N ILE A 85 15.64 -7.39 29.93
CA ILE A 85 14.41 -7.95 30.46
C ILE A 85 14.64 -8.29 31.95
N ALA A 86 13.93 -7.61 32.83
CA ALA A 86 14.02 -7.88 34.27
C ALA A 86 13.47 -9.27 34.60
N ALA A 87 13.84 -9.78 35.76
CA ALA A 87 13.39 -11.08 36.30
C ALA A 87 11.85 -11.17 36.23
N GLY A 88 11.33 -12.27 35.69
CA GLY A 88 9.91 -12.56 35.58
C GLY A 88 9.17 -11.73 34.53
N GLN A 89 9.84 -10.89 33.73
CA GLN A 89 9.20 -10.03 32.72
C GLN A 89 9.17 -10.69 31.35
N VAL A 90 8.19 -10.24 30.54
CA VAL A 90 8.02 -10.63 29.13
C VAL A 90 8.27 -9.42 28.24
N ARG A 91 9.02 -9.60 27.15
CA ARG A 91 9.25 -8.57 26.14
C ARG A 91 8.91 -9.07 24.75
N LYS A 92 8.05 -8.33 24.06
CA LYS A 92 7.71 -8.56 22.65
C LYS A 92 8.55 -7.62 21.78
N LEU A 93 9.29 -8.20 20.84
CA LEU A 93 10.13 -7.47 19.87
C LEU A 93 9.54 -7.67 18.48
N LEU A 94 9.35 -6.57 17.74
CA LEU A 94 8.84 -6.56 16.38
C LEU A 94 9.99 -6.26 15.41
N PHE A 95 10.28 -7.21 14.53
CA PHE A 95 11.32 -7.08 13.53
C PHE A 95 10.72 -6.79 12.16
N ALA A 96 11.28 -5.81 11.47
CA ALA A 96 11.01 -5.50 10.07
C ALA A 96 12.34 -5.23 9.36
N PRO A 97 13.12 -6.28 9.10
CA PRO A 97 14.43 -6.14 8.48
C PRO A 97 14.31 -5.47 7.11
N THR A 98 15.29 -4.67 6.72
CA THR A 98 15.30 -3.98 5.44
C THR A 98 15.27 -4.99 4.31
N PHE A 99 14.18 -5.01 3.56
CA PHE A 99 14.02 -5.90 2.43
C PHE A 99 14.72 -5.38 1.18
N ARG A 100 15.24 -6.31 0.39
CA ARG A 100 15.82 -6.03 -0.93
C ARG A 100 14.71 -5.72 -1.94
N ALA A 101 15.05 -4.97 -3.00
CA ALA A 101 14.10 -4.56 -4.05
C ALA A 101 13.29 -5.73 -4.63
N ARG A 102 13.84 -6.93 -4.66
CA ARG A 102 13.15 -8.12 -5.17
C ARG A 102 11.86 -8.47 -4.43
N LEU A 103 11.66 -8.06 -3.15
CA LEU A 103 10.39 -8.25 -2.45
C LEU A 103 9.28 -7.46 -3.16
N TYR A 104 9.56 -6.23 -3.54
CA TYR A 104 8.63 -5.33 -4.23
C TYR A 104 8.45 -5.66 -5.72
N GLN A 105 9.24 -6.61 -6.22
CA GLN A 105 9.14 -7.16 -7.57
C GLN A 105 8.51 -8.56 -7.59
N ASN A 106 8.22 -9.11 -6.41
CA ASN A 106 7.61 -10.44 -6.29
C ASN A 106 6.16 -10.39 -6.78
N ARG A 107 5.80 -11.22 -7.75
CA ARG A 107 4.47 -11.25 -8.36
C ARG A 107 3.64 -12.48 -7.98
N GLU A 108 4.26 -13.45 -7.30
CA GLU A 108 3.61 -14.69 -6.90
C GLU A 108 3.97 -15.03 -5.45
N ILE A 109 3.15 -15.86 -4.79
CA ILE A 109 3.45 -16.33 -3.44
C ILE A 109 4.74 -17.14 -3.46
N THR A 110 5.73 -16.72 -2.70
CA THR A 110 7.06 -17.34 -2.68
C THR A 110 7.41 -17.80 -1.28
N ALA A 111 7.85 -19.06 -1.14
CA ALA A 111 8.34 -19.58 0.13
C ALA A 111 9.67 -18.91 0.53
N ALA A 112 9.82 -18.59 1.79
CA ALA A 112 11.01 -18.03 2.38
C ALA A 112 11.21 -18.55 3.80
N THR A 113 12.38 -18.27 4.37
CA THR A 113 12.71 -18.66 5.74
C THR A 113 13.30 -17.46 6.48
N ALA A 114 12.76 -17.15 7.65
CA ALA A 114 13.39 -16.24 8.58
C ALA A 114 14.37 -17.01 9.47
N LEU A 115 15.58 -16.50 9.59
CA LEU A 115 16.59 -16.95 10.54
C LEU A 115 16.49 -16.03 11.77
N VAL A 116 16.38 -16.62 12.94
CA VAL A 116 16.35 -15.91 14.21
C VAL A 116 17.47 -16.46 15.08
N SER A 117 18.34 -15.61 15.58
CA SER A 117 19.38 -15.98 16.53
C SER A 117 19.38 -15.01 17.72
N VAL A 118 19.65 -15.55 18.90
CA VAL A 118 19.80 -14.79 20.13
C VAL A 118 21.15 -15.08 20.71
N THR A 119 21.91 -14.03 20.99
CA THR A 119 23.20 -14.13 21.68
C THR A 119 23.15 -13.37 23.00
N ASP A 120 23.92 -13.83 23.98
CA ASP A 120 24.22 -13.05 25.17
C ASP A 120 25.15 -11.87 24.84
N MET A 121 25.47 -11.03 25.80
CA MET A 121 26.37 -9.91 25.61
C MET A 121 27.83 -10.33 25.45
N GLY A 122 28.18 -11.57 25.75
CA GLY A 122 29.47 -12.19 25.49
C GLY A 122 29.60 -12.74 24.06
N GLY A 123 28.51 -12.76 23.30
CA GLY A 123 28.48 -13.29 21.95
C GLY A 123 28.20 -14.78 21.83
N HIS A 124 27.89 -15.48 22.94
CA HIS A 124 27.50 -16.89 22.91
C HIS A 124 26.05 -17.01 22.43
N GLU A 125 25.81 -17.91 21.47
CA GLU A 125 24.46 -18.23 21.04
C GLU A 125 23.70 -18.95 22.13
N VAL A 126 22.56 -18.37 22.56
CA VAL A 126 21.69 -18.94 23.61
C VAL A 126 20.40 -19.52 22.99
N PHE A 127 20.04 -19.10 21.77
CA PHE A 127 18.91 -19.65 21.07
C PHE A 127 19.04 -19.36 19.56
N SER A 128 18.66 -20.32 18.74
CA SER A 128 18.46 -20.11 17.30
C SER A 128 17.32 -20.95 16.76
N THR A 129 16.62 -20.42 15.76
CA THR A 129 15.55 -21.12 15.08
C THR A 129 15.31 -20.57 13.67
N THR A 130 14.54 -21.31 12.91
CA THR A 130 14.06 -20.87 11.58
C THR A 130 12.54 -20.89 11.56
N VAL A 131 11.95 -19.89 10.88
CA VAL A 131 10.49 -19.79 10.74
C VAL A 131 10.15 -19.77 9.26
N PRO A 132 9.31 -20.70 8.78
CA PRO A 132 8.83 -20.66 7.40
C PRO A 132 7.90 -19.45 7.19
N LEU A 133 8.08 -18.78 6.06
CA LEU A 133 7.30 -17.61 5.66
C LEU A 133 6.77 -17.80 4.24
N ARG A 134 5.66 -17.14 3.95
CA ARG A 134 5.15 -16.95 2.60
C ARG A 134 5.25 -15.47 2.26
N LEU A 135 6.13 -15.12 1.33
CA LEU A 135 6.19 -13.77 0.80
C LEU A 135 5.06 -13.61 -0.21
N ARG A 136 4.16 -12.68 0.06
CA ARG A 136 3.02 -12.38 -0.82
C ARG A 136 3.49 -11.58 -2.03
N SER A 137 2.63 -11.52 -3.05
CA SER A 137 2.85 -10.65 -4.20
C SER A 137 2.89 -9.18 -3.77
N ALA A 138 3.71 -8.37 -4.45
CA ALA A 138 3.71 -6.91 -4.27
C ALA A 138 2.37 -6.26 -4.67
N ASP A 139 1.56 -6.99 -5.43
CA ASP A 139 0.22 -6.55 -5.83
C ASP A 139 -0.86 -6.92 -4.80
N ASP A 140 -0.53 -7.77 -3.81
CA ASP A 140 -1.52 -8.23 -2.83
C ASP A 140 -1.71 -7.21 -1.72
N ILE A 141 -2.94 -6.69 -1.58
CA ILE A 141 -3.39 -5.99 -0.38
C ILE A 141 -4.16 -6.96 0.51
N TYR A 142 -3.93 -6.86 1.81
CA TYR A 142 -4.73 -7.53 2.83
C TYR A 142 -5.66 -6.51 3.48
N TRP A 143 -6.96 -6.70 3.33
CA TRP A 143 -7.97 -5.78 3.85
C TRP A 143 -8.25 -5.93 5.35
N GLY A 144 -8.00 -7.14 5.89
CA GLY A 144 -8.47 -7.53 7.22
C GLY A 144 -9.95 -7.88 7.26
N ALA A 145 -10.42 -8.41 8.40
CA ALA A 145 -11.80 -8.91 8.54
C ALA A 145 -12.87 -7.82 8.37
N ASN A 146 -12.56 -6.58 8.77
CA ASN A 146 -13.47 -5.43 8.73
C ASN A 146 -12.85 -4.25 7.99
N PHE A 147 -11.98 -4.50 7.03
CA PHE A 147 -11.22 -3.47 6.32
C PHE A 147 -10.34 -2.59 7.24
N GLU A 148 -9.87 -3.14 8.37
CA GLU A 148 -8.99 -2.44 9.31
C GLU A 148 -7.64 -2.02 8.70
N TYR A 149 -7.23 -2.64 7.58
CA TYR A 149 -6.01 -2.30 6.84
C TYR A 149 -6.30 -1.51 5.54
N ALA A 150 -7.51 -1.03 5.35
CA ALA A 150 -7.90 -0.37 4.11
C ALA A 150 -7.04 0.86 3.76
N GLN A 151 -6.53 1.60 4.75
CA GLN A 151 -5.67 2.75 4.54
C GLN A 151 -4.38 2.41 3.77
N PHE A 152 -3.93 1.16 3.83
CA PHE A 152 -2.71 0.73 3.14
C PHE A 152 -2.83 0.71 1.61
N ILE A 153 -4.04 0.83 1.05
CA ILE A 153 -4.23 1.05 -0.39
C ILE A 153 -3.48 2.30 -0.89
N ALA A 154 -3.25 3.26 -0.01
CA ALA A 154 -2.47 4.46 -0.33
C ALA A 154 -1.02 4.15 -0.75
N SER A 155 -0.48 2.96 -0.43
CA SER A 155 0.86 2.56 -0.86
C SER A 155 0.95 2.26 -2.37
N TRP A 156 -0.17 2.00 -3.05
CA TRP A 156 -0.23 1.88 -4.50
C TRP A 156 -0.43 3.23 -5.21
N VAL A 157 -0.72 4.29 -4.48
CA VAL A 157 -0.81 5.64 -5.04
C VAL A 157 0.60 6.18 -5.22
N THR A 158 1.07 6.24 -6.48
CA THR A 158 2.46 6.57 -6.88
C THR A 158 2.49 7.82 -7.74
N PRO A 159 2.40 9.02 -7.14
CA PRO A 159 2.22 10.27 -7.88
C PRO A 159 3.39 10.62 -8.81
N HIS A 160 4.61 10.22 -8.45
CA HIS A 160 5.83 10.55 -9.21
C HIS A 160 6.23 9.46 -10.22
N ASP A 161 5.32 8.55 -10.54
CA ASP A 161 5.56 7.58 -11.61
C ASP A 161 5.64 8.30 -12.97
N PRO A 162 6.67 8.03 -13.81
CA PRO A 162 6.83 8.72 -15.11
C PRO A 162 5.64 8.55 -16.06
N ARG A 163 4.91 7.44 -15.98
CA ARG A 163 3.70 7.23 -16.81
C ARG A 163 2.51 8.05 -16.31
N VAL A 164 2.42 8.30 -15.00
CA VAL A 164 1.46 9.23 -14.39
C VAL A 164 1.74 10.66 -14.90
N GLU A 165 3.00 11.10 -14.84
CA GLU A 165 3.42 12.41 -15.36
C GLU A 165 3.16 12.58 -16.86
N ALA A 166 3.37 11.51 -17.63
CA ALA A 166 3.05 11.52 -19.07
C ALA A 166 1.55 11.71 -19.34
N VAL A 167 0.66 11.15 -18.51
CA VAL A 167 -0.78 11.40 -18.62
C VAL A 167 -1.10 12.87 -18.30
N LEU A 168 -0.51 13.44 -17.26
CA LEU A 168 -0.69 14.85 -16.90
C LEU A 168 -0.19 15.79 -18.01
N SER A 169 0.95 15.45 -18.64
CA SER A 169 1.47 16.17 -19.78
C SER A 169 0.51 16.19 -20.99
N ARG A 170 -0.30 15.14 -21.15
CA ARG A 170 -1.37 15.11 -22.16
C ARG A 170 -2.64 15.83 -21.70
N ALA A 171 -2.97 15.72 -20.40
CA ALA A 171 -4.14 16.37 -19.84
C ALA A 171 -4.03 17.90 -19.90
N LYS A 172 -2.84 18.47 -19.68
CA LYS A 172 -2.63 19.93 -19.79
C LYS A 172 -3.00 20.49 -21.17
N GLU A 173 -2.80 19.71 -22.25
CA GLU A 173 -3.14 20.16 -23.61
C GLU A 173 -4.66 20.34 -23.80
N LEU A 174 -5.47 19.77 -22.90
CA LEU A 174 -6.92 19.87 -22.89
C LEU A 174 -7.45 21.02 -22.01
N MET A 175 -6.53 21.76 -21.38
CA MET A 175 -6.84 22.88 -20.50
C MET A 175 -6.60 24.22 -21.17
N PRO A 176 -7.40 25.24 -20.85
CA PRO A 176 -7.10 26.62 -21.25
C PRO A 176 -5.70 27.03 -20.76
N GLY A 177 -4.91 27.64 -21.64
CA GLY A 177 -3.55 28.05 -21.31
C GLY A 177 -2.55 26.91 -21.11
N ARG A 178 -2.93 25.67 -21.44
CA ARG A 178 -2.08 24.46 -21.34
C ARG A 178 -1.47 24.27 -19.94
N ARG A 179 -2.26 24.48 -18.90
CA ARG A 179 -1.82 24.44 -17.50
C ARG A 179 -2.69 23.53 -16.65
N LEU A 180 -2.05 22.81 -15.72
CA LEU A 180 -2.68 22.06 -14.63
C LEU A 180 -2.13 22.64 -13.32
N PRO A 181 -2.74 23.69 -12.77
CA PRO A 181 -2.17 24.42 -11.63
C PRO A 181 -2.38 23.74 -10.27
N GLY A 182 -3.08 22.62 -10.18
CA GLY A 182 -3.53 22.05 -8.91
C GLY A 182 -4.47 23.02 -8.19
N TYR A 183 -4.29 23.20 -6.88
CA TYR A 183 -4.99 24.23 -6.12
C TYR A 183 -4.26 25.56 -6.23
N GLU A 184 -4.90 26.55 -6.87
CA GLU A 184 -4.41 27.94 -6.87
C GLU A 184 -4.91 28.64 -5.60
N THR A 185 -4.22 28.46 -4.47
CA THR A 185 -4.63 28.90 -3.13
C THR A 185 -4.85 30.41 -2.99
N TRP A 186 -4.23 31.20 -3.87
CA TRP A 186 -4.38 32.67 -3.96
C TRP A 186 -5.68 33.10 -4.68
N ARG A 187 -6.45 32.14 -5.23
CA ARG A 187 -7.74 32.45 -5.88
C ARG A 187 -8.90 32.21 -4.92
N ALA A 188 -10.00 32.92 -5.18
CA ALA A 188 -11.25 32.71 -4.43
C ALA A 188 -11.72 31.25 -4.54
N PRO A 189 -12.33 30.68 -3.48
CA PRO A 189 -12.77 29.27 -3.44
C PRO A 189 -13.61 28.83 -4.65
N GLY A 190 -14.60 29.62 -5.07
CA GLY A 190 -15.44 29.30 -6.21
C GLY A 190 -14.70 29.27 -7.56
N VAL A 191 -13.52 29.92 -7.67
CA VAL A 191 -12.64 29.83 -8.85
C VAL A 191 -11.82 28.55 -8.77
N GLN A 192 -11.31 28.19 -7.57
CA GLN A 192 -10.58 26.95 -7.36
C GLN A 192 -11.46 25.74 -7.73
N GLU A 193 -12.70 25.68 -7.26
CA GLU A 193 -13.65 24.58 -7.54
C GLU A 193 -13.85 24.39 -9.06
N LYS A 194 -14.07 25.49 -9.79
CA LYS A 194 -14.21 25.46 -11.27
C LYS A 194 -12.93 24.96 -11.95
N THR A 195 -11.77 25.41 -11.46
CA THR A 195 -10.46 24.99 -11.98
C THR A 195 -10.23 23.51 -11.71
N THR A 196 -10.51 23.04 -10.49
CA THR A 196 -10.40 21.63 -10.10
C THR A 196 -11.30 20.75 -10.98
N LEU A 197 -12.56 21.12 -11.15
CA LEU A 197 -13.49 20.41 -12.03
C LEU A 197 -12.95 20.30 -13.46
N ALA A 198 -12.40 21.40 -14.01
CA ALA A 198 -11.83 21.41 -15.35
C ALA A 198 -10.59 20.51 -15.46
N GLN A 199 -9.70 20.51 -14.47
CA GLN A 199 -8.50 19.66 -14.40
C GLN A 199 -8.89 18.18 -14.35
N VAL A 200 -9.83 17.80 -13.47
CA VAL A 200 -10.31 16.42 -13.36
C VAL A 200 -10.93 15.95 -14.67
N LYS A 201 -11.71 16.81 -15.34
CA LYS A 201 -12.28 16.52 -16.66
C LYS A 201 -11.19 16.36 -17.73
N ALA A 202 -10.14 17.16 -17.69
CA ALA A 202 -9.00 17.05 -18.62
C ALA A 202 -8.23 15.73 -18.40
N ILE A 203 -7.99 15.35 -17.16
CA ILE A 203 -7.36 14.07 -16.79
C ILE A 203 -8.21 12.90 -17.27
N TYR A 204 -9.51 12.90 -16.98
CA TYR A 204 -10.44 11.88 -17.44
C TYR A 204 -10.39 11.70 -18.97
N ARG A 205 -10.42 12.82 -19.72
CA ARG A 205 -10.33 12.78 -21.17
C ARG A 205 -8.97 12.32 -21.69
N ALA A 206 -7.88 12.64 -21.00
CA ALA A 206 -6.55 12.16 -21.36
C ALA A 206 -6.45 10.64 -21.23
N LEU A 207 -6.98 10.07 -20.13
CA LEU A 207 -7.05 8.61 -19.92
C LEU A 207 -7.98 7.95 -20.95
N GLN A 208 -9.11 8.57 -21.26
CA GLN A 208 -10.04 8.09 -22.27
C GLN A 208 -9.39 8.06 -23.66
N ARG A 209 -8.66 9.13 -24.05
CA ARG A 209 -7.91 9.18 -25.32
C ARG A 209 -6.76 8.20 -25.36
N LYS A 210 -6.14 7.88 -24.21
CA LYS A 210 -5.14 6.83 -24.10
C LYS A 210 -5.74 5.43 -24.31
N GLY A 211 -7.06 5.30 -24.19
CA GLY A 211 -7.78 4.04 -24.36
C GLY A 211 -7.91 3.21 -23.08
N VAL A 212 -7.65 3.79 -21.90
CA VAL A 212 -7.80 3.08 -20.62
C VAL A 212 -9.24 2.59 -20.48
N SER A 213 -9.41 1.27 -20.39
CA SER A 213 -10.70 0.61 -20.34
C SER A 213 -10.85 -0.28 -19.11
N TYR A 214 -12.10 -0.60 -18.76
CA TYR A 214 -12.39 -1.47 -17.65
C TYR A 214 -12.18 -2.94 -18.01
N VAL A 215 -11.38 -3.64 -17.20
CA VAL A 215 -11.22 -5.10 -17.24
C VAL A 215 -11.45 -5.65 -15.85
N LYS A 216 -12.49 -6.50 -15.70
CA LYS A 216 -12.80 -7.14 -14.43
C LYS A 216 -11.65 -8.05 -14.00
N SER A 217 -11.12 -7.86 -12.79
CA SER A 217 -10.19 -8.80 -12.17
C SER A 217 -10.95 -10.04 -11.63
N SER A 218 -10.28 -11.18 -11.56
CA SER A 218 -10.82 -12.39 -10.94
C SER A 218 -11.02 -12.28 -9.43
N SER A 219 -10.30 -11.41 -8.77
CA SER A 219 -10.48 -11.07 -7.36
C SER A 219 -11.18 -9.70 -7.24
N THR A 220 -12.48 -9.69 -7.39
CA THR A 220 -13.30 -8.53 -7.04
C THR A 220 -13.62 -8.56 -5.55
N MET A 221 -13.65 -7.39 -4.90
CA MET A 221 -14.18 -7.25 -3.55
C MET A 221 -15.51 -7.96 -3.46
N GLY A 222 -15.49 -9.18 -2.92
CA GLY A 222 -16.69 -10.02 -2.78
C GLY A 222 -17.63 -9.43 -1.74
N ALA A 223 -18.94 -9.71 -1.89
CA ALA A 223 -19.95 -9.34 -0.91
C ALA A 223 -19.79 -10.05 0.46
N HIS A 224 -18.82 -10.94 0.59
CA HIS A 224 -18.55 -11.72 1.79
C HIS A 224 -17.20 -11.32 2.38
N VAL A 225 -17.27 -10.65 3.51
CA VAL A 225 -16.12 -10.35 4.37
C VAL A 225 -15.74 -11.65 5.07
N ASN A 226 -14.83 -12.41 4.48
CA ASN A 226 -14.14 -13.48 5.18
C ASN A 226 -12.79 -12.96 5.68
N ALA A 227 -12.33 -13.46 6.83
CA ALA A 227 -11.14 -13.01 7.55
C ALA A 227 -9.82 -13.03 6.73
N ASP A 228 -9.81 -13.55 5.52
CA ASP A 228 -8.64 -13.71 4.65
C ASP A 228 -8.82 -13.01 3.29
N VAL A 229 -9.50 -11.86 3.25
CA VAL A 229 -9.72 -11.16 1.97
C VAL A 229 -8.43 -10.46 1.54
N THR A 230 -7.73 -11.08 0.59
CA THR A 230 -6.67 -10.43 -0.19
C THR A 230 -7.20 -10.09 -1.56
N GLU A 231 -6.81 -8.92 -2.06
CA GLU A 231 -7.13 -8.48 -3.42
C GLU A 231 -5.85 -8.09 -4.14
N ARG A 232 -5.84 -8.28 -5.45
CA ARG A 232 -4.75 -7.87 -6.31
C ARG A 232 -4.98 -6.45 -6.81
N VAL A 233 -4.03 -5.56 -6.58
CA VAL A 233 -4.07 -4.15 -6.97
C VAL A 233 -2.87 -3.85 -7.86
N ARG A 234 -3.11 -3.37 -9.08
CA ARG A 234 -2.05 -2.97 -10.00
C ARG A 234 -1.53 -1.58 -9.68
N MET A 235 -0.23 -1.42 -9.81
CA MET A 235 0.38 -0.10 -9.79
C MET A 235 -0.12 0.76 -10.98
N PRO A 236 -0.17 2.10 -10.84
CA PRO A 236 -0.57 3.01 -11.92
C PRO A 236 0.15 2.78 -13.24
N HIS A 237 1.48 2.54 -13.22
CA HIS A 237 2.26 2.28 -14.44
C HIS A 237 1.86 1.00 -15.16
N GLU A 238 1.44 -0.04 -14.41
CA GLU A 238 0.95 -1.29 -15.00
C GLU A 238 -0.41 -1.08 -15.67
N SER A 239 -1.35 -0.39 -14.97
CA SER A 239 -2.64 -0.05 -15.52
C SER A 239 -2.52 0.81 -16.79
N LEU A 240 -1.58 1.76 -16.80
CA LEU A 240 -1.26 2.60 -17.97
C LEU A 240 -0.54 1.83 -19.09
N GLY A 241 0.30 0.85 -18.74
CA GLY A 241 0.98 -0.02 -19.69
C GLY A 241 0.04 -1.00 -20.38
N HIS A 242 -0.86 -1.63 -19.62
CA HIS A 242 -1.88 -2.54 -20.15
C HIS A 242 -3.09 -1.83 -20.72
N VAL A 243 -3.19 -0.52 -20.56
CA VAL A 243 -4.34 0.29 -20.99
C VAL A 243 -5.66 -0.25 -20.43
N SER A 244 -5.60 -0.82 -19.23
CA SER A 244 -6.76 -1.45 -18.58
C SER A 244 -6.66 -1.37 -17.05
N ALA A 245 -7.81 -1.19 -16.39
CA ALA A 245 -7.92 -1.15 -14.95
C ALA A 245 -9.24 -1.77 -14.49
N ASN A 246 -9.27 -2.40 -13.32
CA ASN A 246 -10.52 -2.69 -12.61
C ASN A 246 -10.94 -1.46 -11.76
N CYS A 247 -11.94 -1.60 -10.88
CA CYS A 247 -12.39 -0.48 -10.06
C CYS A 247 -11.29 0.00 -9.08
N ILE A 248 -10.57 -0.91 -8.42
CA ILE A 248 -9.54 -0.54 -7.45
C ILE A 248 -8.26 -0.03 -8.14
N ASP A 249 -7.83 -0.62 -9.26
CA ASP A 249 -6.72 -0.14 -10.06
C ASP A 249 -7.00 1.28 -10.58
N GLY A 250 -8.24 1.53 -11.05
CA GLY A 250 -8.66 2.82 -11.57
C GLY A 250 -8.61 3.91 -10.51
N VAL A 251 -9.10 3.66 -9.29
CA VAL A 251 -9.08 4.67 -8.23
C VAL A 251 -7.66 5.01 -7.77
N VAL A 252 -6.76 4.02 -7.72
CA VAL A 252 -5.33 4.24 -7.38
C VAL A 252 -4.66 5.09 -8.45
N LEU A 253 -4.93 4.80 -9.74
CA LEU A 253 -4.41 5.57 -10.86
C LEU A 253 -4.87 7.03 -10.80
N TYR A 254 -6.17 7.27 -10.61
CA TYR A 254 -6.70 8.63 -10.52
C TYR A 254 -6.18 9.37 -9.28
N ALA A 255 -6.10 8.69 -8.13
CA ALA A 255 -5.54 9.27 -6.90
C ALA A 255 -4.08 9.70 -7.11
N SER A 256 -3.29 8.90 -7.85
CA SER A 256 -1.90 9.26 -8.19
C SER A 256 -1.81 10.51 -9.06
N LEU A 257 -2.71 10.63 -10.04
CA LEU A 257 -2.79 11.82 -10.91
C LEU A 257 -3.17 13.08 -10.11
N PHE A 258 -4.09 12.96 -9.15
CA PHE A 258 -4.52 14.08 -8.32
C PHE A 258 -3.44 14.47 -7.30
N GLU A 259 -2.83 13.50 -6.61
CA GLU A 259 -1.75 13.76 -5.65
C GLU A 259 -0.53 14.40 -6.32
N ASN A 260 -0.17 14.01 -7.56
CA ASN A 260 0.93 14.64 -8.30
C ASN A 260 0.70 16.15 -8.52
N LEU A 261 -0.54 16.58 -8.67
CA LEU A 261 -0.90 17.99 -8.81
C LEU A 261 -1.02 18.73 -7.47
N GLY A 262 -0.67 18.10 -6.35
CA GLY A 262 -0.85 18.67 -5.01
C GLY A 262 -2.33 18.84 -4.63
N MET A 263 -3.21 18.03 -5.22
CA MET A 263 -4.62 18.00 -4.85
C MET A 263 -4.85 16.92 -3.79
N ASP A 264 -5.99 17.00 -3.07
CA ASP A 264 -6.34 16.06 -1.99
C ASP A 264 -7.26 14.93 -2.48
N PRO A 265 -6.72 13.80 -2.95
CA PRO A 265 -7.56 12.66 -3.35
C PRO A 265 -8.06 11.88 -2.15
N VAL A 266 -9.24 11.27 -2.33
CA VAL A 266 -9.82 10.28 -1.42
C VAL A 266 -10.23 9.04 -2.19
N ILE A 267 -9.82 7.86 -1.73
CA ILE A 267 -10.36 6.60 -2.20
C ILE A 267 -11.57 6.25 -1.36
N VAL A 268 -12.65 5.85 -2.03
CA VAL A 268 -13.92 5.50 -1.37
C VAL A 268 -14.23 4.05 -1.70
N LEU A 269 -14.28 3.22 -0.67
CA LEU A 269 -14.68 1.82 -0.78
C LEU A 269 -16.14 1.68 -0.34
N VAL A 270 -16.89 0.93 -1.12
CA VAL A 270 -18.25 0.49 -0.81
C VAL A 270 -18.34 -1.02 -1.03
N PRO A 271 -19.36 -1.74 -0.52
CA PRO A 271 -19.49 -3.16 -0.78
C PRO A 271 -19.40 -3.52 -2.26
N GLY A 272 -18.31 -4.21 -2.64
CA GLY A 272 -18.06 -4.70 -4.00
C GLY A 272 -17.62 -3.66 -5.03
N HIS A 273 -17.31 -2.41 -4.62
CA HIS A 273 -16.87 -1.37 -5.57
C HIS A 273 -16.01 -0.29 -4.93
N ALA A 274 -15.31 0.49 -5.78
CA ALA A 274 -14.50 1.62 -5.35
C ALA A 274 -14.71 2.84 -6.27
N TYR A 275 -14.65 4.03 -5.66
CA TYR A 275 -14.69 5.33 -6.33
C TYR A 275 -13.48 6.16 -5.94
N VAL A 276 -13.11 7.11 -6.77
CA VAL A 276 -12.15 8.15 -6.41
C VAL A 276 -12.85 9.48 -6.24
N GLY A 277 -12.44 10.22 -5.23
CA GLY A 277 -12.84 11.61 -5.05
C GLY A 277 -11.62 12.52 -5.02
N VAL A 278 -11.84 13.79 -5.24
CA VAL A 278 -10.85 14.84 -5.01
C VAL A 278 -11.54 16.05 -4.39
N ARG A 279 -10.91 16.66 -3.42
CA ARG A 279 -11.42 17.88 -2.77
C ARG A 279 -11.51 19.00 -3.81
N LEU A 280 -12.61 19.73 -3.82
CA LEU A 280 -12.86 20.76 -4.87
C LEU A 280 -11.98 22.01 -4.73
N ALA A 281 -11.58 22.35 -3.50
CA ALA A 281 -10.63 23.43 -3.20
C ALA A 281 -9.88 23.05 -1.92
N GLN A 282 -8.71 23.63 -1.68
CA GLN A 282 -7.83 23.26 -0.55
C GLN A 282 -8.56 23.24 0.80
N ASP A 283 -9.39 24.24 1.07
CA ASP A 283 -10.12 24.38 2.33
C ASP A 283 -11.61 23.98 2.23
N SER A 284 -12.01 23.34 1.11
CA SER A 284 -13.39 22.92 0.91
C SER A 284 -13.68 21.60 1.65
N THR A 285 -14.88 21.46 2.14
CA THR A 285 -15.40 20.17 2.62
C THR A 285 -16.04 19.33 1.52
N GLN A 286 -16.17 19.90 0.31
CA GLN A 286 -16.82 19.28 -0.82
C GLN A 286 -15.83 18.49 -1.67
N PHE A 287 -16.26 17.34 -2.15
CA PHE A 287 -15.50 16.46 -3.03
C PHE A 287 -16.23 16.27 -4.36
N LEU A 288 -15.45 16.17 -5.42
CA LEU A 288 -15.90 15.67 -6.72
C LEU A 288 -15.55 14.18 -6.80
N TYR A 289 -16.56 13.33 -6.97
CA TYR A 289 -16.38 11.89 -7.12
C TYR A 289 -16.49 11.45 -8.56
N VAL A 290 -15.68 10.46 -8.94
CA VAL A 290 -15.62 9.93 -10.31
C VAL A 290 -15.71 8.40 -10.28
N GLU A 291 -16.59 7.86 -11.12
CA GLU A 291 -16.65 6.43 -11.43
C GLU A 291 -15.58 6.10 -12.47
N THR A 292 -14.52 5.41 -12.03
CA THR A 292 -13.36 5.14 -12.90
C THR A 292 -13.60 4.01 -13.88
N ALA A 293 -14.48 3.05 -13.55
CA ALA A 293 -14.79 1.90 -14.39
C ALA A 293 -15.45 2.25 -15.73
N VAL A 294 -15.93 3.48 -15.88
CA VAL A 294 -16.57 3.94 -17.13
C VAL A 294 -15.69 4.86 -17.98
N THR A 295 -14.44 5.11 -17.56
CA THR A 295 -13.50 6.05 -18.21
C THR A 295 -13.38 5.81 -19.72
N GLY A 296 -13.20 4.57 -20.15
CA GLY A 296 -13.02 4.23 -21.57
C GLY A 296 -14.29 4.34 -22.41
N ARG A 297 -15.47 4.49 -21.79
CA ARG A 297 -16.75 4.30 -22.47
C ARG A 297 -17.73 5.48 -22.38
N LEU A 298 -17.82 6.14 -21.23
CA LEU A 298 -18.84 7.15 -20.97
C LEU A 298 -18.25 8.56 -20.85
N PRO A 299 -19.05 9.61 -21.11
CA PRO A 299 -18.63 10.99 -20.88
C PRO A 299 -18.33 11.25 -19.39
N PHE A 300 -17.46 12.22 -19.13
CA PHE A 300 -17.07 12.63 -17.78
C PHE A 300 -18.26 12.95 -16.86
N GLU A 301 -19.23 13.69 -17.37
CA GLU A 301 -20.42 14.10 -16.63
C GLU A 301 -21.28 12.91 -16.18
N VAL A 302 -21.28 11.85 -16.98
CA VAL A 302 -21.95 10.58 -16.62
C VAL A 302 -21.16 9.85 -15.55
N ALA A 303 -19.82 9.83 -15.63
CA ALA A 303 -18.97 9.22 -14.63
C ALA A 303 -19.15 9.88 -13.24
N VAL A 304 -19.24 11.22 -13.19
CA VAL A 304 -19.52 11.97 -11.95
C VAL A 304 -20.90 11.63 -11.39
N LYS A 305 -21.95 11.64 -12.22
CA LYS A 305 -23.30 11.27 -11.79
C LYS A 305 -23.37 9.82 -11.30
N SER A 306 -22.68 8.91 -11.98
CA SER A 306 -22.65 7.49 -11.61
C SER A 306 -21.99 7.27 -10.24
N ALA A 307 -20.88 7.96 -9.96
CA ALA A 307 -20.23 7.88 -8.65
C ALA A 307 -21.15 8.36 -7.52
N THR A 308 -21.76 9.53 -7.68
CA THR A 308 -22.67 10.10 -6.69
C THR A 308 -23.88 9.19 -6.45
N ALA A 309 -24.53 8.72 -7.53
CA ALA A 309 -25.69 7.84 -7.44
C ALA A 309 -25.33 6.44 -6.92
N GLY A 310 -24.13 5.96 -7.21
CA GLY A 310 -23.62 4.67 -6.72
C GLY A 310 -23.39 4.70 -5.23
N MET A 311 -22.70 5.70 -4.70
CA MET A 311 -22.46 5.87 -3.27
C MET A 311 -23.74 6.09 -2.47
N ALA A 312 -24.72 6.82 -3.01
CA ALA A 312 -25.99 7.09 -2.35
C ALA A 312 -26.85 5.84 -2.06
N LYS A 313 -26.47 4.68 -2.59
CA LYS A 313 -27.14 3.39 -2.32
C LYS A 313 -26.73 2.78 -0.98
N TYR A 314 -25.67 3.31 -0.35
CA TYR A 314 -25.07 2.75 0.86
C TYR A 314 -25.23 3.73 2.03
N SER A 315 -25.38 3.18 3.23
CA SER A 315 -25.32 3.98 4.47
C SER A 315 -23.89 4.44 4.73
N GLU A 316 -23.73 5.51 5.50
CA GLU A 316 -22.38 6.01 5.87
C GLU A 316 -21.51 4.96 6.57
N SER A 317 -22.11 4.04 7.33
CA SER A 317 -21.39 2.93 7.97
C SER A 317 -20.85 1.87 7.00
N GLN A 318 -21.32 1.85 5.74
CA GLN A 318 -20.87 0.97 4.69
C GLN A 318 -19.85 1.63 3.75
N ILE A 319 -19.58 2.91 3.96
CA ILE A 319 -18.65 3.69 3.13
C ILE A 319 -17.36 3.92 3.90
N ILE A 320 -16.26 3.42 3.35
CA ILE A 320 -14.92 3.68 3.90
C ILE A 320 -14.25 4.74 3.04
N ARG A 321 -13.87 5.86 3.66
CA ARG A 321 -13.13 6.93 3.00
C ARG A 321 -11.69 6.93 3.44
N ILE A 322 -10.77 6.94 2.49
CA ILE A 322 -9.33 6.90 2.71
C ILE A 322 -8.73 8.15 2.06
N PRO A 323 -8.65 9.27 2.80
CA PRO A 323 -7.93 10.46 2.34
C PRO A 323 -6.44 10.14 2.23
N ILE A 324 -5.85 10.34 1.05
CA ILE A 324 -4.44 9.99 0.81
C ILE A 324 -3.51 10.87 1.64
N THR A 325 -3.84 12.14 1.84
CA THR A 325 -3.08 13.05 2.71
C THR A 325 -2.97 12.49 4.14
N GLN A 326 -4.08 12.02 4.71
CA GLN A 326 -4.07 11.43 6.06
C GLN A 326 -3.26 10.11 6.11
N ALA A 327 -3.32 9.31 5.06
CA ALA A 327 -2.49 8.11 4.97
C ALA A 327 -0.99 8.47 4.96
N ARG A 328 -0.59 9.55 4.25
CA ARG A 328 0.79 10.06 4.26
C ARG A 328 1.21 10.56 5.64
N GLU A 329 0.34 11.29 6.33
CA GLU A 329 0.56 11.75 7.72
C GLU A 329 0.73 10.57 8.69
N ALA A 330 0.02 9.46 8.46
CA ALA A 330 0.18 8.20 9.18
C ALA A 330 1.42 7.38 8.78
N GLY A 331 2.29 7.90 7.90
CA GLY A 331 3.52 7.23 7.46
C GLY A 331 3.33 6.16 6.39
N ILE A 332 2.16 6.09 5.75
CA ILE A 332 1.90 5.15 4.66
C ILE A 332 2.39 5.79 3.35
N TYR A 333 3.58 5.43 2.93
CA TYR A 333 4.24 5.95 1.74
C TYR A 333 4.09 4.99 0.54
N PRO A 334 4.28 5.49 -0.71
CA PRO A 334 4.25 4.65 -1.89
C PRO A 334 5.25 3.49 -1.80
N MET A 335 4.84 2.32 -2.28
CA MET A 335 5.78 1.21 -2.42
C MET A 335 6.85 1.53 -3.47
N PRO A 336 8.10 1.02 -3.30
CA PRO A 336 9.17 1.24 -4.25
C PRO A 336 8.80 0.66 -5.64
N ALA A 337 8.94 1.47 -6.68
CA ALA A 337 8.85 0.99 -8.06
C ALA A 337 10.02 0.07 -8.39
N SER A 338 9.81 -0.96 -9.24
CA SER A 338 10.93 -1.77 -9.72
C SER A 338 11.84 -0.92 -10.62
N SER A 339 13.16 -1.06 -10.43
CA SER A 339 14.15 -0.30 -11.22
C SER A 339 14.04 -0.59 -12.74
N LYS A 340 13.61 -1.80 -13.14
CA LYS A 340 13.37 -2.16 -14.54
C LYS A 340 12.15 -1.47 -15.12
N GLU A 341 11.09 -1.32 -14.33
CA GLU A 341 9.84 -0.66 -14.74
C GLU A 341 10.01 0.86 -14.84
N ALA A 342 10.80 1.45 -13.94
CA ALA A 342 11.18 2.86 -14.03
C ALA A 342 12.01 3.16 -15.29
N GLN A 343 12.91 2.25 -15.69
CA GLN A 343 13.71 2.39 -16.91
C GLN A 343 12.86 2.23 -18.19
N SER A 344 11.96 1.22 -18.27
CA SER A 344 11.05 1.05 -19.40
C SER A 344 10.10 2.23 -19.56
N ALA A 345 9.57 2.75 -18.46
CA ALA A 345 8.70 3.94 -18.47
C ALA A 345 9.42 5.18 -19.01
N SER A 346 10.73 5.33 -18.73
CA SER A 346 11.53 6.43 -19.27
C SER A 346 11.81 6.31 -20.77
N VAL A 347 11.90 5.09 -21.31
CA VAL A 347 12.04 4.82 -22.74
C VAL A 347 10.73 5.11 -23.48
N ASP A 348 9.61 4.59 -22.99
CA ASP A 348 8.27 4.83 -23.56
C ASP A 348 7.90 6.33 -23.58
N ALA A 349 8.30 7.08 -22.53
CA ALA A 349 8.09 8.52 -22.47
C ALA A 349 8.94 9.29 -23.49
N ARG A 350 10.17 8.83 -23.79
CA ARG A 350 11.06 9.43 -24.80
C ARG A 350 10.57 9.15 -26.21
N GLU A 351 10.15 7.92 -26.50
CA GLU A 351 9.59 7.54 -27.82
C GLU A 351 8.28 8.26 -28.11
N ALA A 352 7.39 8.41 -27.12
CA ALA A 352 6.16 9.17 -27.27
C ALA A 352 6.40 10.67 -27.57
N ASN A 353 7.51 11.22 -27.06
CA ASN A 353 7.88 12.62 -27.29
C ASN A 353 8.56 12.82 -28.68
N GLN A 354 9.27 11.82 -29.18
CA GLN A 354 9.91 11.85 -30.52
C GLN A 354 8.87 11.71 -31.65
N ASN A 355 7.80 10.91 -31.44
CA ASN A 355 6.71 10.74 -32.41
C ASN A 355 5.67 11.90 -32.40
N SER A 356 5.86 12.92 -31.57
CA SER A 356 4.98 14.09 -31.46
C SER A 356 5.59 15.37 -32.05
N LEU A 357 6.73 15.29 -32.71
CA LEU A 357 7.30 16.39 -33.50
C LEU A 357 6.75 16.33 -34.94
N PRO A 358 6.25 17.45 -35.47
CA PRO A 358 5.60 17.53 -36.79
C PRO A 358 6.54 17.24 -37.93
#